data_1e25db4654e73ef8478be5e2773e8503
#
_entry.id   1e25db4654e73ef8478be5e2773e8503
#
_cell.length_a   1.000
_cell.length_b   1.000
_cell.length_c   1.000
_cell.angle_alpha   90.00
_cell.angle_beta   90.00
_cell.angle_gamma   90.00
#
_symmetry.space_group_name_H-M   'P 1'
#
loop_
_entity.id
_entity.type
_entity.pdbx_description
1 polymer ?
#
loop_
_entity_poly.entity_id
_entity_poly.type
_entity_poly.pdbx_seq_one_letter_code
_entity_poly.pdbx_strand_id
1 'polypeptide(L)'
;HAANLYYRRPDLFDSTFAISGLYDQKEFFGDYCDDLIYNNCPNLYLANLPADHHYIDLNNSQKSLIVCGQGAWEEPLLESTRWLDTVCCQKGIKTRFEYWGFDVDHDWPWWYVMVHTYLPWFLG
;
A
#
# COMPACT_ATOMS: atom_id res chain seq x y z
N HIS A 1 0.35 7.11 4.82
CA HIS A 1 1.63 7.84 4.75
C HIS A 1 2.80 6.91 4.44
N ALA A 2 2.95 5.78 5.13
CA ALA A 2 4.09 4.88 4.95
C ALA A 2 4.29 4.44 3.50
N ALA A 3 3.25 3.89 2.87
CA ALA A 3 3.31 3.46 1.48
C ALA A 3 3.56 4.64 0.53
N ASN A 4 2.92 5.78 0.77
CA ASN A 4 3.08 6.96 -0.08
C ASN A 4 4.52 7.48 -0.07
N LEU A 5 5.15 7.57 1.09
CA LEU A 5 6.56 7.98 1.19
C LEU A 5 7.47 7.02 0.44
N TYR A 6 7.25 5.72 0.63
CA TYR A 6 8.05 4.68 -0.01
C TYR A 6 7.93 4.70 -1.54
N TYR A 7 6.71 4.69 -2.07
CA TYR A 7 6.52 4.63 -3.53
C TYR A 7 6.90 5.93 -4.24
N ARG A 8 6.80 7.07 -3.57
CA ARG A 8 7.24 8.35 -4.13
C ARG A 8 8.76 8.48 -4.17
N ARG A 9 9.43 7.97 -3.15
CA ARG A 9 10.88 8.13 -3.00
C ARG A 9 11.55 6.83 -2.55
N PRO A 10 11.51 5.78 -3.39
CA PRO A 10 12.19 4.52 -3.06
C PRO A 10 13.72 4.66 -3.01
N ASP A 11 14.25 5.79 -3.49
CA ASP A 11 15.65 6.17 -3.36
C ASP A 11 15.99 6.65 -1.94
N LEU A 12 15.00 7.11 -1.17
CA LEU A 12 15.17 7.58 0.21
C LEU A 12 14.67 6.58 1.26
N PHE A 13 13.66 5.79 0.91
CA PHE A 13 13.02 4.82 1.80
C PHE A 13 13.19 3.43 1.21
N ASP A 14 13.94 2.58 1.88
CA ASP A 14 14.29 1.25 1.38
C ASP A 14 13.25 0.17 1.69
N SER A 15 12.21 0.50 2.45
CA SER A 15 11.18 -0.47 2.82
C SER A 15 9.92 0.23 3.32
N THR A 16 8.80 -0.49 3.26
CA THR A 16 7.53 -0.04 3.85
C THR A 16 6.74 -1.21 4.42
N PHE A 17 6.10 -0.97 5.55
CA PHE A 17 5.14 -1.86 6.16
C PHE A 17 3.88 -1.04 6.47
N ALA A 18 2.88 -1.18 5.61
CA ALA A 18 1.64 -0.42 5.72
C ALA A 18 0.46 -1.34 6.09
N ILE A 19 -0.30 -0.94 7.09
CA ILE A 19 -1.42 -1.70 7.62
C ILE A 19 -2.70 -0.87 7.48
N SER A 20 -3.72 -1.47 6.87
CA SER A 20 -5.08 -0.90 6.78
C SER A 20 -5.08 0.55 6.29
N GLY A 21 -4.38 0.80 5.19
CA GLY A 21 -4.23 2.14 4.62
C GLY A 21 -5.23 2.45 3.51
N LEU A 22 -5.33 3.74 3.21
CA LEU A 22 -5.97 4.26 2.00
C LEU A 22 -4.90 4.76 1.03
N TYR A 23 -5.03 4.40 -0.23
CA TYR A 23 -4.03 4.67 -1.28
C TYR A 23 -4.58 5.51 -2.42
N ASP A 24 -5.80 6.00 -2.27
CA ASP A 24 -6.49 6.87 -3.22
C ASP A 24 -7.40 7.87 -2.49
N GLN A 25 -8.03 8.75 -3.27
CA GLN A 25 -8.82 9.86 -2.72
C GLN A 25 -10.30 9.55 -2.51
N LYS A 26 -10.79 8.40 -2.97
CA LYS A 26 -12.24 8.16 -3.11
C LYS A 26 -13.03 8.30 -1.82
N GLU A 27 -12.47 7.83 -0.71
CA GLU A 27 -13.17 7.85 0.58
C GLU A 27 -13.47 9.27 1.07
N PHE A 28 -12.54 10.22 0.85
CA PHE A 28 -12.65 11.58 1.37
C PHE A 28 -13.02 12.61 0.33
N PHE A 29 -12.66 12.41 -0.92
CA PHE A 29 -12.79 13.40 -1.98
C PHE A 29 -13.60 12.91 -3.20
N GLY A 30 -14.09 11.66 -3.18
CA GLY A 30 -14.82 11.09 -4.31
C GLY A 30 -13.97 11.09 -5.59
N ASP A 31 -14.54 11.66 -6.65
CA ASP A 31 -13.83 11.76 -7.94
C ASP A 31 -13.00 13.04 -8.08
N TYR A 32 -13.06 13.95 -7.09
CA TYR A 32 -12.24 15.16 -7.15
C TYR A 32 -10.76 14.83 -7.00
N CYS A 33 -9.96 15.40 -7.89
CA CYS A 33 -8.50 15.20 -7.84
C CYS A 33 -7.81 16.43 -8.42
N ASP A 34 -6.86 16.98 -7.68
CA ASP A 34 -5.91 17.99 -8.14
C ASP A 34 -4.49 17.43 -8.07
N ASP A 35 -3.50 18.25 -8.44
CA ASP A 35 -2.10 17.81 -8.45
C ASP A 35 -1.60 17.37 -7.07
N LEU A 36 -2.05 18.06 -6.01
CA LEU A 36 -1.65 17.72 -4.64
C LEU A 36 -2.20 16.35 -4.23
N ILE A 37 -3.47 16.11 -4.51
CA ILE A 37 -4.11 14.81 -4.22
C ILE A 37 -3.46 13.72 -5.07
N TYR A 38 -3.30 13.94 -6.36
CA TYR A 38 -2.68 12.99 -7.28
C TYR A 38 -1.29 12.55 -6.80
N ASN A 39 -0.44 13.51 -6.44
CA ASN A 39 0.93 13.24 -6.01
C ASN A 39 1.03 12.56 -4.63
N ASN A 40 -0.09 12.41 -3.92
CA ASN A 40 -0.16 11.74 -2.62
C ASN A 40 -1.04 10.49 -2.61
N CYS A 41 -1.47 10.02 -3.77
CA CYS A 41 -2.28 8.82 -3.93
C CYS A 41 -1.55 7.77 -4.76
N PRO A 42 -0.92 6.76 -4.13
CA PRO A 42 -0.17 5.72 -4.84
C PRO A 42 -0.97 5.05 -5.97
N ASN A 43 -2.26 4.80 -5.76
CA ASN A 43 -3.12 4.19 -6.79
C ASN A 43 -3.20 5.02 -8.08
N LEU A 44 -3.00 6.34 -7.98
CA LEU A 44 -3.07 7.24 -9.14
C LEU A 44 -1.70 7.39 -9.81
N TYR A 45 -0.66 7.81 -9.07
CA TYR A 45 0.63 8.10 -9.71
C TYR A 45 1.38 6.83 -10.15
N LEU A 46 1.24 5.71 -9.44
CA LEU A 46 1.86 4.46 -9.86
C LEU A 46 1.23 3.91 -11.13
N ALA A 47 -0.08 4.08 -11.30
CA ALA A 47 -0.78 3.67 -12.52
C ALA A 47 -0.24 4.36 -13.78
N ASN A 48 0.30 5.56 -13.64
CA ASN A 48 0.87 6.34 -14.74
C ASN A 48 2.40 6.25 -14.83
N LEU A 49 3.04 5.51 -13.92
CA LEU A 49 4.49 5.33 -13.96
C LEU A 49 4.90 4.55 -15.20
N PRO A 50 5.89 5.02 -15.99
CA PRO A 50 6.39 4.24 -17.12
C PRO A 50 6.88 2.86 -16.69
N ALA A 51 6.61 1.83 -17.49
CA ALA A 51 6.94 0.45 -17.16
C ALA A 51 8.45 0.19 -17.04
N ASP A 52 9.27 1.04 -17.64
CA ASP A 52 10.73 0.97 -17.60
C ASP A 52 11.36 1.96 -16.61
N HIS A 53 10.56 2.62 -15.76
CA HIS A 53 11.07 3.58 -14.79
C HIS A 53 11.99 2.89 -13.78
N HIS A 54 13.15 3.50 -13.48
CA HIS A 54 14.15 2.91 -12.58
C HIS A 54 13.66 2.72 -11.14
N TYR A 55 12.61 3.41 -10.71
CA TYR A 55 12.00 3.21 -9.39
C TYR A 55 11.37 1.82 -9.25
N ILE A 56 10.92 1.20 -10.36
CA ILE A 56 10.41 -0.17 -10.34
C ILE A 56 11.53 -1.14 -9.95
N ASP A 57 12.72 -0.96 -10.51
CA ASP A 57 13.88 -1.78 -10.15
C ASP A 57 14.28 -1.59 -8.68
N LEU A 58 14.25 -0.36 -8.18
CA LEU A 58 14.50 -0.08 -6.77
C LEU A 58 13.47 -0.78 -5.88
N ASN A 59 12.19 -0.62 -6.16
CA ASN A 59 11.12 -1.30 -5.41
C ASN A 59 11.33 -2.80 -5.38
N ASN A 60 11.75 -3.40 -6.49
CA ASN A 60 11.91 -4.84 -6.61
C ASN A 60 13.16 -5.38 -5.90
N SER A 61 14.11 -4.52 -5.56
CA SER A 61 15.28 -4.86 -4.75
C SER A 61 15.06 -4.62 -3.24
N GLN A 62 13.92 -4.08 -2.86
CA GLN A 62 13.57 -3.66 -1.50
C GLN A 62 12.38 -4.46 -0.97
N LYS A 63 12.04 -4.27 0.30
CA LYS A 63 10.89 -4.94 0.92
C LYS A 63 9.71 -3.99 1.05
N SER A 64 8.57 -4.41 0.53
CA SER A 64 7.31 -3.71 0.74
C SER A 64 6.22 -4.70 1.13
N LEU A 65 5.54 -4.40 2.22
CA LEU A 65 4.47 -5.23 2.78
C LEU A 65 3.24 -4.36 3.02
N ILE A 66 2.14 -4.76 2.42
CA ILE A 66 0.84 -4.12 2.56
C ILE A 66 -0.14 -5.14 3.15
N VAL A 67 -0.72 -4.83 4.29
CA VAL A 67 -1.63 -5.72 5.02
C VAL A 67 -2.97 -5.05 5.21
N CYS A 68 -4.05 -5.78 5.01
CA CYS A 68 -5.40 -5.31 5.25
C CYS A 68 -6.28 -6.45 5.78
N GLY A 69 -7.11 -6.15 6.78
CA GLY A 69 -8.18 -7.06 7.21
C GLY A 69 -9.40 -6.96 6.29
N GLN A 70 -10.38 -7.81 6.53
CA GLN A 70 -11.62 -7.85 5.77
C GLN A 70 -12.87 -7.78 6.67
N GLY A 71 -12.69 -7.43 7.93
CA GLY A 71 -13.76 -7.31 8.93
C GLY A 71 -14.35 -5.91 9.02
N ALA A 72 -14.89 -5.59 10.19
CA ALA A 72 -15.58 -4.31 10.43
C ALA A 72 -14.66 -3.11 10.16
N TRP A 73 -15.20 -2.11 9.47
CA TRP A 73 -14.54 -0.84 9.14
C TRP A 73 -13.35 -0.96 8.15
N GLU A 74 -13.11 -2.15 7.59
CA GLU A 74 -12.02 -2.39 6.64
C GLU A 74 -12.45 -2.25 5.17
N GLU A 75 -13.74 -2.25 4.86
CA GLU A 75 -14.24 -2.34 3.49
C GLU A 75 -13.65 -1.30 2.53
N PRO A 76 -13.68 0.02 2.82
CA PRO A 76 -13.10 1.00 1.90
C PRO A 76 -11.58 0.89 1.79
N LEU A 77 -10.92 0.47 2.88
CA LEU A 77 -9.48 0.25 2.89
C LEU A 77 -9.10 -1.01 2.10
N LEU A 78 -9.92 -2.04 2.19
CA LEU A 78 -9.75 -3.27 1.42
C LEU A 78 -9.86 -3.01 -0.08
N GLU A 79 -10.84 -2.23 -0.49
CA GLU A 79 -11.04 -1.83 -1.89
C GLU A 79 -9.82 -1.05 -2.42
N SER A 80 -9.36 -0.07 -1.63
CA SER A 80 -8.19 0.73 -1.96
C SER A 80 -6.91 -0.13 -2.04
N THR A 81 -6.76 -1.10 -1.14
CA THR A 81 -5.64 -2.05 -1.12
C THR A 81 -5.65 -2.96 -2.35
N ARG A 82 -6.81 -3.48 -2.73
CA ARG A 82 -6.95 -4.30 -3.94
C ARG A 82 -6.63 -3.53 -5.22
N TRP A 83 -6.99 -2.27 -5.27
CA TRP A 83 -6.62 -1.40 -6.37
C TRP A 83 -5.10 -1.22 -6.45
N LEU A 84 -4.46 -0.95 -5.32
CA LEU A 84 -2.98 -0.87 -5.27
C LEU A 84 -2.33 -2.17 -5.73
N ASP A 85 -2.84 -3.31 -5.28
CA ASP A 85 -2.37 -4.64 -5.68
C ASP A 85 -2.43 -4.81 -7.21
N THR A 86 -3.57 -4.46 -7.81
CA THR A 86 -3.74 -4.50 -9.27
C THR A 86 -2.74 -3.60 -9.98
N VAL A 87 -2.55 -2.37 -9.52
CA VAL A 87 -1.59 -1.43 -10.10
C VAL A 87 -0.16 -1.98 -10.01
N CYS A 88 0.22 -2.50 -8.86
CA CYS A 88 1.55 -3.10 -8.67
C CYS A 88 1.77 -4.29 -9.61
N CYS A 89 0.77 -5.16 -9.76
CA CYS A 89 0.84 -6.28 -10.71
C CYS A 89 1.03 -5.80 -12.15
N GLN A 90 0.27 -4.80 -12.57
CA GLN A 90 0.35 -4.25 -13.92
C GLN A 90 1.69 -3.59 -14.22
N LYS A 91 2.32 -3.01 -13.21
CA LYS A 91 3.62 -2.32 -13.35
C LYS A 91 4.83 -3.20 -13.07
N GLY A 92 4.62 -4.45 -12.68
CA GLY A 92 5.70 -5.35 -12.31
C GLY A 92 6.41 -4.96 -11.01
N ILE A 93 5.72 -4.26 -10.12
CA ILE A 93 6.23 -3.89 -8.79
C ILE A 93 5.96 -5.06 -7.84
N LYS A 94 7.03 -5.59 -7.24
CA LYS A 94 6.95 -6.72 -6.31
C LYS A 94 6.66 -6.22 -4.89
N THR A 95 5.40 -6.13 -4.56
CA THR A 95 4.93 -5.84 -3.20
C THR A 95 4.25 -7.08 -2.64
N ARG A 96 4.52 -7.40 -1.38
CA ARG A 96 3.81 -8.46 -0.68
C ARG A 96 2.50 -7.91 -0.15
N PHE A 97 1.37 -8.45 -0.64
CA PHE A 97 0.03 -8.13 -0.18
C PHE A 97 -0.50 -9.27 0.66
N GLU A 98 -0.96 -8.96 1.86
CA GLU A 98 -1.56 -9.92 2.78
C GLU A 98 -2.95 -9.46 3.18
N TYR A 99 -3.94 -10.29 2.90
CA TYR A 99 -5.35 -10.04 3.23
C TYR A 99 -5.75 -10.98 4.35
N TRP A 100 -6.06 -10.41 5.51
CA TRP A 100 -6.50 -11.19 6.67
C TRP A 100 -8.01 -11.45 6.60
N GLY A 101 -8.52 -12.30 7.49
CA GLY A 101 -9.89 -12.81 7.43
C GLY A 101 -10.98 -11.78 7.69
N PHE A 102 -12.24 -12.22 7.53
CA PHE A 102 -13.42 -11.38 7.73
C PHE A 102 -13.69 -11.07 9.20
N ASP A 103 -13.02 -11.72 10.12
CA ASP A 103 -13.02 -11.47 11.56
C ASP A 103 -12.01 -10.40 11.99
N VAL A 104 -11.19 -9.91 11.07
CA VAL A 104 -10.11 -8.96 11.35
C VAL A 104 -10.60 -7.54 11.09
N ASP A 105 -10.87 -6.84 12.18
CA ASP A 105 -11.44 -5.50 12.16
C ASP A 105 -10.37 -4.41 12.06
N HIS A 106 -10.79 -3.20 11.73
CA HIS A 106 -9.94 -2.02 11.71
C HIS A 106 -9.72 -1.52 13.15
N ASP A 107 -8.82 -2.22 13.88
CA ASP A 107 -8.58 -1.91 15.30
C ASP A 107 -7.19 -2.37 15.75
N TRP A 108 -6.69 -1.72 16.81
CA TRP A 108 -5.37 -1.91 17.39
C TRP A 108 -5.02 -3.35 17.78
N PRO A 109 -5.90 -4.16 18.37
CA PRO A 109 -5.55 -5.54 18.71
C PRO A 109 -5.06 -6.35 17.51
N TRP A 110 -5.72 -6.19 16.35
CA TRP A 110 -5.33 -6.86 15.11
C TRP A 110 -4.03 -6.30 14.55
N TRP A 111 -3.81 -4.99 14.62
CA TRP A 111 -2.58 -4.37 14.15
C TRP A 111 -1.36 -4.84 14.95
N TYR A 112 -1.49 -5.02 16.26
CA TYR A 112 -0.43 -5.61 17.09
C TYR A 112 -0.09 -7.02 16.63
N VAL A 113 -1.09 -7.86 16.36
CA VAL A 113 -0.88 -9.22 15.86
C VAL A 113 -0.17 -9.20 14.49
N MET A 114 -0.60 -8.31 13.60
CA MET A 114 0.04 -8.15 12.29
C MET A 114 1.52 -7.76 12.42
N VAL A 115 1.83 -6.79 13.27
CA VAL A 115 3.22 -6.37 13.51
C VAL A 115 4.05 -7.54 14.03
N HIS A 116 3.57 -8.25 15.04
CA HIS A 116 4.27 -9.40 15.59
C HIS A 116 4.48 -10.52 14.56
N THR A 117 3.51 -10.71 13.68
CA THR A 117 3.56 -11.76 12.65
C THR A 117 4.63 -11.46 11.60
N TYR A 118 4.69 -10.22 11.12
CA TYR A 118 5.49 -9.89 9.94
C TYR A 118 6.83 -9.21 10.24
N LEU A 119 6.99 -8.64 11.44
CA LEU A 119 8.21 -7.90 11.78
C LEU A 119 9.49 -8.73 11.62
N PRO A 120 9.53 -10.02 12.02
CA PRO A 120 10.72 -10.85 11.81
C PRO A 120 11.10 -11.00 10.33
N TRP A 121 10.11 -11.20 9.46
CA TRP A 121 10.34 -11.25 8.01
C TRP A 121 10.80 -9.89 7.47
N PHE A 122 10.16 -8.81 7.94
CA PHE A 122 10.44 -7.46 7.46
C PHE A 122 11.86 -7.01 7.82
N LEU A 123 12.32 -7.31 9.03
CA LEU A 123 13.67 -6.96 9.50
C LEU A 123 14.75 -7.97 9.10
N GLY A 124 14.36 -9.20 8.79
CA GLY A 124 15.28 -10.25 8.36
C GLY A 124 15.65 -10.16 6.90
#